data_e9614c8882a6695f07163650fb5dd002
#
_entry.id   e9614c8882a6695f07163650fb5dd002
#
_cell.length_a   1.000
_cell.length_b   1.000
_cell.length_c   1.000
_cell.angle_alpha   90.00
_cell.angle_beta   90.00
_cell.angle_gamma   90.00
#
_symmetry.space_group_name_H-M   'P 1'
#
loop_
_entity.id
_entity.type
_entity.pdbx_description
1 polymer ?
#
loop_
_entity_poly.entity_id
_entity_poly.type
_entity_poly.pdbx_seq_one_letter_code
_entity_poly.pdbx_strand_id
1 'polypeptide(L)'
;VDPFIAGGMRISVGAGAVAGDGYSIHPVRDGAKSFSVLTGNPRDLALASPVAASAALANTGTGQITPGTVIDINNAAFQSPPGDLSPPVRVRFTSPTTYEVINQSTSAVIDTGVYDPATGVDVFPTANNGTDYGYQVKITGNPASGDEFNVAYNSGGVADNRNALLLAGMQAQKLMTVGSASFNDGYGLLVADVGTE
;
A
#
# COMPACT_ATOMS: atom_id res chain seq x y z
N VAL A 1 0.42 20.12 -38.35
CA VAL A 1 0.42 18.91 -37.51
C VAL A 1 0.36 19.34 -36.06
N ASP A 2 -0.82 19.43 -35.57
CA ASP A 2 -1.08 19.94 -34.25
C ASP A 2 -2.14 19.03 -33.60
N PRO A 3 -2.01 18.62 -32.36
CA PRO A 3 -1.00 18.97 -31.36
C PRO A 3 0.29 18.14 -31.47
N PHE A 4 1.40 18.65 -30.96
CA PHE A 4 2.62 17.85 -30.75
C PHE A 4 2.87 17.57 -29.26
N ILE A 5 3.64 16.51 -28.96
CA ILE A 5 3.93 16.10 -27.59
C ILE A 5 5.41 16.32 -27.32
N ALA A 6 5.71 17.09 -26.28
CA ALA A 6 7.06 17.32 -25.80
C ALA A 6 7.09 17.37 -24.27
N GLY A 7 8.06 16.70 -23.64
CA GLY A 7 8.22 16.68 -22.18
C GLY A 7 6.98 16.21 -21.41
N GLY A 8 6.19 15.27 -21.96
CA GLY A 8 4.93 14.80 -21.38
C GLY A 8 3.73 15.76 -21.51
N MET A 9 3.92 16.89 -22.21
CA MET A 9 2.88 17.89 -22.45
C MET A 9 2.31 17.74 -23.85
N ARG A 10 1.01 17.98 -24.00
CA ARG A 10 0.33 18.13 -25.28
C ARG A 10 0.23 19.62 -25.61
N ILE A 11 0.89 20.04 -26.68
CA ILE A 11 1.02 21.44 -27.07
C ILE A 11 0.26 21.67 -28.36
N SER A 12 -0.65 22.64 -28.37
CA SER A 12 -1.38 23.10 -29.53
C SER A 12 -1.04 24.56 -29.81
N VAL A 13 -0.69 24.87 -31.05
CA VAL A 13 -0.43 26.22 -31.50
C VAL A 13 -1.67 26.74 -32.24
N GLY A 14 -2.21 27.87 -31.79
CA GLY A 14 -3.41 28.48 -32.37
C GLY A 14 -3.18 29.08 -33.76
N ALA A 15 -4.27 29.42 -34.46
CA ALA A 15 -4.22 30.08 -35.73
C ALA A 15 -3.56 31.47 -35.59
N GLY A 16 -2.70 31.82 -36.55
CA GLY A 16 -1.98 33.09 -36.56
C GLY A 16 -0.47 32.98 -36.31
N ALA A 17 0.04 31.81 -35.94
CA ALA A 17 1.46 31.57 -35.85
C ALA A 17 2.10 31.56 -37.25
N VAL A 18 3.22 32.21 -37.42
CA VAL A 18 3.97 32.29 -38.68
C VAL A 18 5.36 31.69 -38.51
N ALA A 19 5.99 31.37 -39.64
CA ALA A 19 7.33 30.79 -39.63
C ALA A 19 8.33 31.79 -39.00
N GLY A 20 9.04 31.33 -37.96
CA GLY A 20 9.98 32.13 -37.17
C GLY A 20 9.45 32.56 -35.78
N ASP A 21 8.16 32.40 -35.53
CA ASP A 21 7.61 32.62 -34.19
C ASP A 21 8.18 31.64 -33.17
N GLY A 22 8.57 32.14 -32.01
CA GLY A 22 9.10 31.35 -30.90
C GLY A 22 8.20 31.50 -29.66
N TYR A 23 7.84 30.36 -29.06
CA TYR A 23 7.02 30.31 -27.84
C TYR A 23 7.80 29.70 -26.70
N SER A 24 7.91 30.39 -25.57
CA SER A 24 8.51 29.86 -24.36
C SER A 24 7.41 29.26 -23.46
N ILE A 25 7.56 27.99 -23.12
CA ILE A 25 6.55 27.24 -22.35
C ILE A 25 7.12 26.94 -20.97
N HIS A 26 6.49 27.48 -19.94
CA HIS A 26 6.84 27.28 -18.53
C HIS A 26 5.69 26.63 -17.76
N PRO A 27 5.46 25.32 -17.91
CA PRO A 27 4.25 24.64 -17.41
C PRO A 27 4.12 24.65 -15.89
N VAL A 28 5.24 24.74 -15.18
CA VAL A 28 5.31 24.68 -13.72
C VAL A 28 5.69 26.02 -13.06
N ARG A 29 5.75 27.11 -13.83
CA ARG A 29 6.19 28.43 -13.33
C ARG A 29 5.43 28.89 -12.11
N ASP A 30 4.11 28.66 -12.08
CA ASP A 30 3.22 29.04 -10.98
C ASP A 30 2.82 27.84 -10.10
N GLY A 31 3.42 26.67 -10.30
CA GLY A 31 3.06 25.44 -9.58
C GLY A 31 3.22 25.56 -8.07
N ALA A 32 4.32 26.15 -7.60
CA ALA A 32 4.54 26.39 -6.18
C ALA A 32 3.56 27.39 -5.58
N LYS A 33 3.14 28.41 -6.35
CA LYS A 33 2.15 29.42 -5.93
C LYS A 33 0.75 28.84 -5.81
N SER A 34 0.44 27.83 -6.61
CA SER A 34 -0.86 27.15 -6.64
C SER A 34 -0.93 25.94 -5.69
N PHE A 35 0.17 25.63 -4.99
CA PHE A 35 0.19 24.53 -4.03
C PHE A 35 -0.62 24.89 -2.79
N SER A 36 -1.56 24.02 -2.41
CA SER A 36 -2.35 24.17 -1.21
C SER A 36 -2.59 22.82 -0.52
N VAL A 37 -2.66 22.86 0.81
CA VAL A 37 -3.07 21.70 1.61
C VAL A 37 -4.59 21.68 1.69
N LEU A 38 -5.23 20.66 1.12
CA LEU A 38 -6.69 20.52 1.12
C LEU A 38 -7.23 19.87 2.40
N THR A 39 -6.40 19.12 3.11
CA THR A 39 -6.77 18.44 4.36
C THR A 39 -6.58 19.39 5.54
N GLY A 40 -7.69 19.86 6.10
CA GLY A 40 -7.68 20.76 7.27
C GLY A 40 -7.73 20.03 8.62
N ASN A 41 -8.11 18.76 8.63
CA ASN A 41 -8.26 17.96 9.84
C ASN A 41 -7.24 16.78 9.80
N PRO A 42 -6.33 16.70 10.79
CA PRO A 42 -5.37 15.58 10.86
C PRO A 42 -6.02 14.19 10.94
N ARG A 43 -7.28 14.11 11.39
CA ARG A 43 -8.02 12.83 11.46
C ARG A 43 -8.44 12.29 10.08
N ASP A 44 -8.41 13.13 9.04
CA ASP A 44 -8.69 12.72 7.67
C ASP A 44 -7.48 12.00 7.03
N LEU A 45 -6.33 11.99 7.71
CA LEU A 45 -5.16 11.25 7.28
C LEU A 45 -5.27 9.79 7.72
N ALA A 46 -5.25 8.87 6.76
CA ALA A 46 -5.25 7.42 7.00
C ALA A 46 -3.87 6.96 7.52
N LEU A 47 -3.58 7.22 8.78
CA LEU A 47 -2.27 6.91 9.39
C LEU A 47 -2.13 5.44 9.80
N ALA A 48 -3.24 4.72 9.98
CA ALA A 48 -3.27 3.29 10.24
C ALA A 48 -3.29 2.47 8.94
N SER A 49 -2.73 1.25 8.99
CA SER A 49 -2.91 0.30 7.90
C SER A 49 -4.34 -0.23 7.88
N PRO A 50 -4.97 -0.45 6.72
CA PRO A 50 -6.32 -0.99 6.63
C PRO A 50 -6.44 -2.47 7.04
N VAL A 51 -5.33 -3.20 7.18
CA VAL A 51 -5.32 -4.60 7.59
C VAL A 51 -4.81 -4.74 9.02
N ALA A 52 -5.54 -5.46 9.83
CA ALA A 52 -5.14 -5.89 11.16
C ALA A 52 -5.21 -7.42 11.27
N ALA A 53 -4.16 -8.02 11.81
CA ALA A 53 -4.11 -9.43 12.11
C ALA A 53 -3.78 -9.67 13.58
N SER A 54 -4.36 -10.69 14.16
CA SER A 54 -4.19 -11.04 15.57
C SER A 54 -4.29 -12.54 15.81
N ALA A 55 -3.54 -13.04 16.78
CA ALA A 55 -3.70 -14.38 17.28
C ALA A 55 -4.91 -14.45 18.24
N ALA A 56 -5.65 -15.56 18.20
CA ALA A 56 -6.72 -15.79 19.16
C ALA A 56 -6.15 -16.01 20.57
N LEU A 57 -6.85 -15.50 21.58
CA LEU A 57 -6.41 -15.64 22.98
C LEU A 57 -6.41 -17.09 23.48
N ALA A 58 -7.15 -17.96 22.83
CA ALA A 58 -7.24 -19.38 23.17
C ALA A 58 -6.12 -20.23 22.56
N ASN A 59 -5.23 -19.64 21.77
CA ASN A 59 -4.11 -20.35 21.17
C ASN A 59 -3.20 -20.95 22.25
N THR A 60 -2.77 -22.17 22.03
CA THR A 60 -1.94 -22.94 22.97
C THR A 60 -0.49 -23.10 22.47
N GLY A 61 -0.28 -22.95 21.17
CA GLY A 61 1.05 -22.93 20.56
C GLY A 61 1.76 -21.58 20.72
N THR A 62 2.96 -21.49 20.15
CA THR A 62 3.76 -20.26 20.14
C THR A 62 3.77 -19.58 18.76
N GLY A 63 2.78 -19.91 17.92
CA GLY A 63 2.61 -19.29 16.61
C GLY A 63 2.32 -17.79 16.74
N GLN A 64 2.91 -17.02 15.85
CA GLN A 64 2.75 -15.56 15.75
C GLN A 64 2.34 -15.19 14.34
N ILE A 65 1.52 -14.15 14.22
CA ILE A 65 1.13 -13.57 12.93
C ILE A 65 1.63 -12.12 12.82
N THR A 66 2.13 -11.75 11.65
CA THR A 66 2.47 -10.35 11.37
C THR A 66 1.21 -9.49 11.28
N PRO A 67 1.28 -8.20 11.58
CA PRO A 67 0.11 -7.29 11.53
C PRO A 67 -0.57 -7.18 10.16
N GLY A 68 0.06 -7.69 9.11
CA GLY A 68 -0.40 -7.59 7.73
C GLY A 68 0.19 -6.40 6.98
N THR A 69 0.58 -6.63 5.73
CA THR A 69 1.10 -5.63 4.80
C THR A 69 0.16 -5.53 3.61
N VAL A 70 -0.28 -4.33 3.26
CA VAL A 70 -1.05 -4.08 2.04
C VAL A 70 -0.11 -4.06 0.85
N ILE A 71 -0.45 -4.81 -0.19
CA ILE A 71 0.29 -4.91 -1.44
C ILE A 71 -0.45 -4.14 -2.54
N ASP A 72 -1.76 -4.32 -2.63
CA ASP A 72 -2.62 -3.60 -3.58
C ASP A 72 -3.92 -3.16 -2.91
N ILE A 73 -4.03 -1.87 -2.62
CA ILE A 73 -5.22 -1.28 -2.01
C ILE A 73 -6.42 -1.24 -2.97
N ASN A 74 -6.19 -1.36 -4.28
CA ASN A 74 -7.25 -1.38 -5.28
C ASN A 74 -7.84 -2.78 -5.48
N ASN A 75 -7.31 -3.80 -4.80
CA ASN A 75 -7.88 -5.14 -4.84
C ASN A 75 -9.35 -5.12 -4.38
N ALA A 76 -10.17 -5.94 -5.00
CA ALA A 76 -11.60 -6.03 -4.71
C ALA A 76 -11.91 -6.29 -3.22
N ALA A 77 -11.01 -6.94 -2.50
CA ALA A 77 -11.14 -7.20 -1.07
C ALA A 77 -11.27 -5.93 -0.23
N PHE A 78 -10.72 -4.78 -0.68
CA PHE A 78 -10.79 -3.48 0.00
C PHE A 78 -11.86 -2.56 -0.54
N GLN A 79 -12.51 -2.90 -1.65
CA GLN A 79 -13.35 -1.99 -2.42
C GLN A 79 -14.85 -2.22 -2.26
N SER A 80 -15.27 -3.33 -1.64
CA SER A 80 -16.69 -3.69 -1.58
C SER A 80 -17.11 -4.31 -0.25
N PRO A 81 -17.66 -3.52 0.68
CA PRO A 81 -17.75 -2.04 0.66
C PRO A 81 -16.39 -1.38 0.97
N PRO A 82 -16.17 -0.12 0.56
CA PRO A 82 -14.99 0.63 0.97
C PRO A 82 -14.92 0.78 2.48
N GLY A 83 -13.73 0.57 3.07
CA GLY A 83 -13.55 0.60 4.51
C GLY A 83 -13.88 -0.71 5.21
N ASP A 84 -13.91 -1.81 4.45
CA ASP A 84 -14.03 -3.17 4.95
C ASP A 84 -13.00 -4.07 4.26
N LEU A 85 -12.78 -5.26 4.80
CA LEU A 85 -11.98 -6.33 4.18
C LEU A 85 -12.91 -7.51 3.88
N SER A 86 -13.15 -7.75 2.61
CA SER A 86 -14.10 -8.77 2.17
C SER A 86 -13.42 -9.86 1.32
N PRO A 87 -13.34 -11.08 1.83
CA PRO A 87 -13.83 -11.52 3.14
C PRO A 87 -12.83 -11.25 4.27
N PRO A 88 -13.27 -11.03 5.50
CA PRO A 88 -12.42 -11.23 6.67
C PRO A 88 -12.08 -12.71 6.78
N VAL A 89 -10.84 -13.04 7.11
CA VAL A 89 -10.39 -14.44 7.13
C VAL A 89 -9.87 -14.86 8.48
N ARG A 90 -9.96 -16.15 8.74
CA ARG A 90 -9.36 -16.82 9.87
C ARG A 90 -8.49 -17.98 9.37
N VAL A 91 -7.23 -17.98 9.76
CA VAL A 91 -6.33 -19.11 9.53
C VAL A 91 -6.40 -20.01 10.75
N ARG A 92 -6.84 -21.26 10.59
CA ARG A 92 -6.94 -22.27 11.65
C ARG A 92 -5.97 -23.40 11.39
N PHE A 93 -5.14 -23.72 12.36
CA PHE A 93 -4.24 -24.85 12.28
C PHE A 93 -4.99 -26.16 12.60
N THR A 94 -5.00 -27.09 11.65
CA THR A 94 -5.57 -28.43 11.81
C THR A 94 -4.57 -29.39 12.42
N SER A 95 -3.27 -29.10 12.24
CA SER A 95 -2.14 -29.78 12.88
C SER A 95 -0.98 -28.78 13.00
N PRO A 96 0.15 -29.12 13.67
CA PRO A 96 1.32 -28.24 13.69
C PRO A 96 1.94 -27.91 12.32
N THR A 97 1.56 -28.66 11.27
CA THR A 97 2.13 -28.52 9.92
C THR A 97 1.08 -28.33 8.82
N THR A 98 -0.18 -28.16 9.16
CA THR A 98 -1.26 -27.92 8.20
C THR A 98 -2.24 -26.89 8.71
N TYR A 99 -2.79 -26.08 7.83
CA TYR A 99 -3.77 -25.06 8.15
C TYR A 99 -4.87 -24.94 7.10
N GLU A 100 -5.98 -24.34 7.50
CA GLU A 100 -7.10 -23.92 6.66
C GLU A 100 -7.26 -22.42 6.75
N VAL A 101 -7.61 -21.79 5.62
CA VAL A 101 -8.07 -20.40 5.57
C VAL A 101 -9.59 -20.39 5.44
N ILE A 102 -10.26 -19.76 6.37
CA ILE A 102 -11.71 -19.77 6.50
C ILE A 102 -12.23 -18.35 6.27
N ASN A 103 -13.20 -18.20 5.37
CA ASN A 103 -13.99 -16.99 5.26
C ASN A 103 -14.88 -16.84 6.51
N GLN A 104 -14.64 -15.81 7.32
CA GLN A 104 -15.37 -15.62 8.58
C GLN A 104 -16.85 -15.29 8.38
N SER A 105 -17.23 -14.69 7.24
CA SER A 105 -18.61 -14.32 6.95
C SER A 105 -19.49 -15.54 6.59
N THR A 106 -18.90 -16.55 5.95
CA THR A 106 -19.63 -17.73 5.46
C THR A 106 -19.27 -19.02 6.19
N SER A 107 -18.19 -19.01 6.97
CA SER A 107 -17.56 -20.19 7.60
C SER A 107 -17.05 -21.23 6.57
N ALA A 108 -16.94 -20.85 5.31
CA ALA A 108 -16.40 -21.75 4.28
C ALA A 108 -14.88 -21.76 4.31
N VAL A 109 -14.30 -22.94 4.14
CA VAL A 109 -12.86 -23.08 3.88
C VAL A 109 -12.60 -22.60 2.46
N ILE A 110 -11.75 -21.60 2.30
CA ILE A 110 -11.42 -20.98 1.01
C ILE A 110 -10.03 -21.34 0.51
N ASP A 111 -9.16 -21.80 1.42
CA ASP A 111 -7.82 -22.29 1.09
C ASP A 111 -7.33 -23.26 2.17
N THR A 112 -6.33 -24.09 1.83
CA THR A 112 -5.62 -24.99 2.75
C THR A 112 -4.14 -24.97 2.43
N GLY A 113 -3.30 -25.18 3.45
CA GLY A 113 -1.87 -25.14 3.23
C GLY A 113 -1.06 -26.03 4.15
N VAL A 114 0.19 -26.21 3.76
CA VAL A 114 1.21 -26.85 4.55
C VAL A 114 2.06 -25.79 5.23
N TYR A 115 2.44 -26.03 6.46
CA TYR A 115 3.23 -25.12 7.28
C TYR A 115 4.56 -25.79 7.66
N ASP A 116 5.64 -25.06 7.51
CA ASP A 116 6.95 -25.43 8.02
C ASP A 116 7.36 -24.48 9.16
N PRO A 117 7.48 -24.98 10.41
CA PRO A 117 7.88 -24.15 11.55
C PRO A 117 9.25 -23.47 11.40
N ALA A 118 10.15 -24.03 10.55
CA ALA A 118 11.48 -23.47 10.36
C ALA A 118 11.47 -22.19 9.50
N THR A 119 10.55 -22.09 8.55
CA THR A 119 10.48 -20.96 7.58
C THR A 119 9.26 -20.06 7.80
N GLY A 120 8.21 -20.59 8.45
CA GLY A 120 6.91 -19.96 8.49
C GLY A 120 6.17 -20.07 7.16
N VAL A 121 5.06 -19.36 7.04
CA VAL A 121 4.27 -19.28 5.81
C VAL A 121 3.75 -17.87 5.57
N ASP A 122 3.84 -17.42 4.32
CA ASP A 122 3.12 -16.27 3.82
C ASP A 122 1.76 -16.75 3.31
N VAL A 123 0.68 -16.34 3.98
CA VAL A 123 -0.67 -16.87 3.69
C VAL A 123 -1.21 -16.29 2.39
N PHE A 124 -0.98 -14.99 2.14
CA PHE A 124 -1.34 -14.30 0.90
C PHE A 124 -0.15 -13.47 0.42
N PRO A 125 -0.11 -13.07 -0.87
CA PRO A 125 -1.08 -13.22 -1.96
C PRO A 125 -1.05 -14.58 -2.67
N THR A 126 -0.07 -15.43 -2.40
CA THR A 126 0.19 -16.66 -3.16
C THR A 126 0.10 -17.92 -2.30
N ALA A 127 -0.83 -17.97 -1.35
CA ALA A 127 -1.17 -19.23 -0.71
C ALA A 127 -1.60 -20.27 -1.77
N ASN A 128 -1.66 -21.52 -1.41
CA ASN A 128 -1.70 -22.68 -2.30
C ASN A 128 -2.70 -22.62 -3.47
N ASN A 129 -3.75 -21.80 -3.40
CA ASN A 129 -4.74 -21.62 -4.48
C ASN A 129 -4.55 -20.34 -5.31
N GLY A 130 -3.49 -19.56 -5.06
CA GLY A 130 -3.19 -18.36 -5.83
C GLY A 130 -4.19 -17.22 -5.66
N THR A 131 -5.03 -17.22 -4.62
CA THR A 131 -5.97 -16.13 -4.36
C THR A 131 -5.23 -14.93 -3.80
N ASP A 132 -5.38 -13.80 -4.50
CA ASP A 132 -4.80 -12.52 -4.10
C ASP A 132 -5.89 -11.61 -3.54
N TYR A 133 -5.78 -11.27 -2.26
CA TYR A 133 -6.66 -10.30 -1.57
C TYR A 133 -6.00 -8.94 -1.39
N GLY A 134 -4.88 -8.67 -2.07
CA GLY A 134 -4.18 -7.39 -2.02
C GLY A 134 -3.42 -7.13 -0.72
N TYR A 135 -3.25 -8.13 0.13
CA TYR A 135 -2.44 -8.05 1.36
C TYR A 135 -1.70 -9.36 1.64
N GLN A 136 -0.69 -9.29 2.49
CA GLN A 136 0.10 -10.41 2.95
C GLN A 136 0.14 -10.45 4.47
N VAL A 137 0.01 -11.64 5.05
CA VAL A 137 0.31 -11.93 6.44
C VAL A 137 1.27 -13.11 6.51
N LYS A 138 2.20 -13.06 7.45
CA LYS A 138 3.15 -14.14 7.68
C LYS A 138 2.90 -14.77 9.05
N ILE A 139 2.83 -16.11 9.10
CA ILE A 139 2.77 -16.87 10.33
C ILE A 139 4.13 -17.53 10.56
N THR A 140 4.63 -17.43 11.78
CA THR A 140 5.92 -17.98 12.22
C THR A 140 5.78 -18.67 13.58
N GLY A 141 6.82 -19.36 14.04
CA GLY A 141 6.82 -20.05 15.33
C GLY A 141 6.20 -21.45 15.26
N ASN A 142 5.68 -21.94 16.37
CA ASN A 142 5.14 -23.31 16.47
C ASN A 142 3.66 -23.26 16.87
N PRO A 143 2.76 -23.09 15.91
CA PRO A 143 1.32 -23.20 16.19
C PRO A 143 0.95 -24.64 16.57
N ALA A 144 -0.06 -24.77 17.42
CA ALA A 144 -0.65 -26.04 17.78
C ALA A 144 -1.94 -26.31 16.99
N SER A 145 -2.38 -27.57 16.97
CA SER A 145 -3.68 -27.91 16.40
C SER A 145 -4.80 -27.16 17.15
N GLY A 146 -5.68 -26.49 16.43
CA GLY A 146 -6.74 -25.63 16.95
C GLY A 146 -6.37 -24.16 17.12
N ASP A 147 -5.10 -23.79 16.96
CA ASP A 147 -4.70 -22.38 16.99
C ASP A 147 -5.32 -21.61 15.83
N GLU A 148 -5.75 -20.38 16.11
CA GLU A 148 -6.43 -19.52 15.17
C GLU A 148 -5.78 -18.13 15.08
N PHE A 149 -5.71 -17.60 13.86
CA PHE A 149 -5.23 -16.25 13.58
C PHE A 149 -6.27 -15.52 12.72
N ASN A 150 -6.69 -14.35 13.16
CA ASN A 150 -7.73 -13.58 12.49
C ASN A 150 -7.11 -12.43 11.68
N VAL A 151 -7.63 -12.20 10.49
CA VAL A 151 -7.29 -11.06 9.65
C VAL A 151 -8.58 -10.36 9.23
N ALA A 152 -8.66 -9.07 9.52
CA ALA A 152 -9.83 -8.26 9.25
C ALA A 152 -9.43 -6.81 8.91
N TYR A 153 -10.41 -6.02 8.50
CA TYR A 153 -10.22 -4.59 8.33
C TYR A 153 -9.92 -3.93 9.67
N ASN A 154 -8.95 -3.02 9.67
CA ASN A 154 -8.53 -2.27 10.85
C ASN A 154 -9.45 -1.06 11.11
N SER A 155 -10.72 -1.30 11.38
CA SER A 155 -11.73 -0.26 11.54
C SER A 155 -11.47 0.70 12.71
N GLY A 156 -10.73 0.26 13.71
CA GLY A 156 -10.39 1.09 14.88
C GLY A 156 -9.16 1.95 14.69
N GLY A 157 -8.17 1.48 13.97
CA GLY A 157 -6.90 2.18 13.68
C GLY A 157 -6.15 2.69 14.92
N VAL A 158 -6.55 2.29 16.13
CA VAL A 158 -6.02 2.81 17.39
C VAL A 158 -4.62 2.26 17.61
N ALA A 159 -3.67 3.16 17.93
CA ALA A 159 -2.26 2.86 18.15
C ALA A 159 -1.54 2.20 16.94
N ASP A 160 -2.11 2.30 15.75
CA ASP A 160 -1.48 1.85 14.51
C ASP A 160 -0.95 3.06 13.72
N ASN A 161 0.36 3.14 13.54
CA ASN A 161 1.04 4.21 12.82
C ASN A 161 1.78 3.70 11.57
N ARG A 162 1.46 2.52 11.08
CA ARG A 162 2.18 1.89 9.96
C ARG A 162 2.16 2.76 8.70
N ASN A 163 1.01 3.33 8.33
CA ASN A 163 0.92 4.23 7.19
C ASN A 163 1.61 5.57 7.45
N ALA A 164 1.58 6.08 8.68
CA ALA A 164 2.33 7.28 9.04
C ALA A 164 3.84 7.09 8.82
N LEU A 165 4.38 5.93 9.19
CA LEU A 165 5.79 5.60 8.96
C LEU A 165 6.11 5.46 7.46
N LEU A 166 5.21 4.88 6.67
CA LEU A 166 5.36 4.81 5.22
C LEU A 166 5.36 6.21 4.60
N LEU A 167 4.44 7.10 5.00
CA LEU A 167 4.38 8.49 4.55
C LEU A 167 5.66 9.25 4.91
N ALA A 168 6.12 9.11 6.16
CA ALA A 168 7.39 9.73 6.59
C ALA A 168 8.59 9.21 5.77
N GLY A 169 8.60 7.92 5.45
CA GLY A 169 9.63 7.29 4.62
C GLY A 169 9.66 7.77 3.17
N MET A 170 8.55 8.28 2.63
CA MET A 170 8.47 8.77 1.25
C MET A 170 9.44 9.93 0.97
N GLN A 171 9.76 10.73 1.97
CA GLN A 171 10.71 11.85 1.83
C GLN A 171 12.10 11.39 1.35
N ALA A 172 12.53 10.22 1.79
CA ALA A 172 13.83 9.65 1.43
C ALA A 172 13.76 8.68 0.23
N GLN A 173 12.55 8.28 -0.18
CA GLN A 173 12.38 7.38 -1.31
C GLN A 173 12.64 8.11 -2.63
N LYS A 174 13.23 7.40 -3.59
CA LYS A 174 13.51 7.92 -4.94
C LYS A 174 12.24 7.91 -5.79
N LEU A 175 11.37 8.89 -5.57
CA LEU A 175 10.06 9.01 -6.25
C LEU A 175 10.08 10.04 -7.38
N MET A 176 11.11 10.89 -7.41
CA MET A 176 11.26 11.94 -8.42
C MET A 176 12.18 11.48 -9.56
N THR A 177 12.12 12.19 -10.70
CA THR A 177 13.02 11.96 -11.85
C THR A 177 13.04 10.49 -12.27
N VAL A 178 11.83 9.91 -12.47
CA VAL A 178 11.65 8.49 -12.87
C VAL A 178 12.36 7.52 -11.91
N GLY A 179 12.27 7.79 -10.60
CA GLY A 179 12.81 6.90 -9.56
C GLY A 179 14.31 7.06 -9.30
N SER A 180 14.95 8.14 -9.74
CA SER A 180 16.39 8.38 -9.53
C SER A 180 16.70 9.34 -8.38
N ALA A 181 15.75 10.21 -7.99
CA ALA A 181 15.93 11.23 -6.96
C ALA A 181 14.83 11.17 -5.90
N SER A 182 15.17 11.47 -4.65
CA SER A 182 14.25 11.69 -3.55
C SER A 182 13.74 13.14 -3.52
N PHE A 183 12.76 13.46 -2.68
CA PHE A 183 12.35 14.84 -2.42
C PHE A 183 13.51 15.68 -1.87
N ASN A 184 14.35 15.09 -1.00
CA ASN A 184 15.52 15.78 -0.46
C ASN A 184 16.56 16.10 -1.56
N ASP A 185 16.80 15.17 -2.47
CA ASP A 185 17.70 15.40 -3.61
C ASP A 185 17.15 16.51 -4.52
N GLY A 186 15.84 16.49 -4.80
CA GLY A 186 15.18 17.53 -5.60
C GLY A 186 15.25 18.90 -4.95
N TYR A 187 15.06 18.99 -3.64
CA TYR A 187 15.22 20.24 -2.90
C TYR A 187 16.68 20.73 -2.93
N GLY A 188 17.65 19.84 -2.75
CA GLY A 188 19.06 20.17 -2.84
C GLY A 188 19.47 20.75 -4.21
N LEU A 189 18.93 20.16 -5.29
CA LEU A 189 19.14 20.69 -6.65
C LEU A 189 18.54 22.08 -6.82
N LEU A 190 17.32 22.31 -6.31
CA LEU A 190 16.69 23.63 -6.38
C LEU A 190 17.48 24.69 -5.62
N VAL A 191 17.97 24.38 -4.42
CA VAL A 191 18.81 25.30 -3.63
C VAL A 191 20.12 25.62 -4.34
N ALA A 192 20.73 24.61 -4.98
CA ALA A 192 21.97 24.81 -5.74
C ALA A 192 21.74 25.71 -6.96
N ASP A 193 20.63 25.54 -7.67
CA ASP A 193 20.27 26.35 -8.85
C ASP A 193 20.06 27.82 -8.49
N VAL A 194 19.27 28.08 -7.44
CA VAL A 194 19.01 29.44 -6.93
C VAL A 194 20.29 30.10 -6.37
N GLY A 195 21.22 29.32 -5.82
CA GLY A 195 22.46 29.84 -5.25
C GLY A 195 23.54 30.18 -6.29
N THR A 196 23.31 29.83 -7.55
CA THR A 196 24.26 30.09 -8.65
C THR A 196 23.84 31.23 -9.59
N GLU A 197 22.62 31.78 -9.42
CA GLU A 197 22.14 32.98 -10.09
C GLU A 197 22.55 34.28 -9.31
#